data_1aed774a539c450d243fb26075ee1cb6
#
_entry.id   1aed774a539c450d243fb26075ee1cb6
#
_cell.length_a   1.000
_cell.length_b   1.000
_cell.length_c   1.000
_cell.angle_alpha   90.00
_cell.angle_beta   90.00
_cell.angle_gamma   90.00
#
_symmetry.space_group_name_H-M   'P 1'
#
loop_
_entity.id
_entity.type
_entity.pdbx_description
1 polymer ?
#
loop_
_entity_poly.entity_id
_entity_poly.type
_entity_poly.pdbx_seq_one_letter_code
_entity_poly.pdbx_strand_id
1 'polypeptide(L)'
;MTDLLLTLISTALINNFVLQWPLGVDPLLQAARDPRAERRQVHALGISTTCLMLLNGVLGYAAYHWLLVPLGLTALYLLLLLPLSVLPISMLLRGLTRALPQLPLSGLWPLLLGNAGVLGLSLMGMHSDQGLAWHLALSLGAGLGFWLVLGLFSDLRQRTLNNDVPMAFRGLPIDLISAGLIAVAFLGFSGLIKT
;
A
#
# COMPACT_ATOMS: atom_id res chain seq x y z
N MET A 1 -14.66 -13.82 -14.06
CA MET A 1 -13.21 -14.07 -13.80
C MET A 1 -12.33 -13.03 -14.48
N THR A 2 -12.62 -12.62 -15.71
CA THR A 2 -11.92 -11.52 -16.40
C THR A 2 -11.96 -10.22 -15.62
N ASP A 3 -13.10 -9.86 -15.02
CA ASP A 3 -13.28 -8.62 -14.28
C ASP A 3 -12.41 -8.56 -13.00
N LEU A 4 -12.24 -9.68 -12.30
CA LEU A 4 -11.39 -9.75 -11.10
C LEU A 4 -9.90 -9.58 -11.45
N LEU A 5 -9.44 -10.21 -12.53
CA LEU A 5 -8.09 -10.04 -13.03
C LEU A 5 -7.85 -8.62 -13.53
N LEU A 6 -8.81 -8.04 -14.23
CA LEU A 6 -8.74 -6.64 -14.66
C LEU A 6 -8.69 -5.69 -13.45
N THR A 7 -9.51 -5.91 -12.43
CA THR A 7 -9.47 -5.13 -11.19
C THR A 7 -8.09 -5.21 -10.53
N LEU A 8 -7.54 -6.43 -10.39
CA LEU A 8 -6.24 -6.64 -9.79
C LEU A 8 -5.13 -5.92 -10.56
N ILE A 9 -5.06 -6.12 -11.89
CA ILE A 9 -4.03 -5.51 -12.73
C ILE A 9 -4.21 -3.98 -12.77
N SER A 10 -5.46 -3.51 -12.93
CA SER A 10 -5.77 -2.09 -12.93
C SER A 10 -5.32 -1.42 -11.63
N THR A 11 -5.64 -2.01 -10.48
CA THR A 11 -5.29 -1.44 -9.18
C THR A 11 -3.78 -1.50 -8.91
N ALA A 12 -3.09 -2.54 -9.40
CA ALA A 12 -1.65 -2.67 -9.20
C ALA A 12 -0.84 -1.69 -10.07
N LEU A 13 -1.24 -1.49 -11.33
CA LEU A 13 -0.44 -0.75 -12.31
C LEU A 13 -1.07 0.58 -12.71
N ILE A 14 -2.36 0.60 -13.06
CA ILE A 14 -3.02 1.76 -13.68
C ILE A 14 -3.53 2.72 -12.62
N ASN A 15 -4.38 2.22 -11.72
CA ASN A 15 -4.94 2.95 -10.60
C ASN A 15 -4.13 2.70 -9.33
N ASN A 16 -2.80 2.80 -9.44
CA ASN A 16 -1.91 2.54 -8.32
C ASN A 16 -2.14 3.58 -7.21
N PHE A 17 -2.50 3.11 -6.04
CA PHE A 17 -2.85 3.93 -4.88
C PHE A 17 -1.75 4.91 -4.46
N VAL A 18 -0.51 4.47 -4.51
CA VAL A 18 0.65 5.27 -4.08
C VAL A 18 0.88 6.43 -5.04
N LEU A 19 0.67 6.19 -6.34
CA LEU A 19 1.02 7.15 -7.38
C LEU A 19 -0.11 8.12 -7.71
N GLN A 20 -1.36 7.65 -7.70
CA GLN A 20 -2.50 8.49 -8.06
C GLN A 20 -3.09 9.26 -6.89
N TRP A 21 -3.12 8.66 -5.69
CA TRP A 21 -3.77 9.23 -4.51
C TRP A 21 -2.80 9.65 -3.42
N PRO A 22 -1.52 9.82 -3.65
CA PRO A 22 -0.33 9.84 -2.78
C PRO A 22 -0.53 9.18 -1.40
N LEU A 23 -1.29 8.09 -1.37
CA LEU A 23 -1.56 7.32 -0.17
C LEU A 23 -0.46 6.27 0.05
N GLY A 24 0.12 6.24 1.24
CA GLY A 24 1.24 5.34 1.54
C GLY A 24 2.62 5.87 1.13
N VAL A 25 2.72 7.15 0.76
CA VAL A 25 4.00 7.80 0.44
C VAL A 25 4.89 7.92 1.67
N ASP A 26 4.32 8.15 2.86
CA ASP A 26 5.08 8.27 4.11
C ASP A 26 5.90 7.02 4.44
N PRO A 27 5.35 5.80 4.46
CA PRO A 27 6.15 4.58 4.63
C PRO A 27 7.21 4.40 3.55
N LEU A 28 6.91 4.77 2.31
CA LEU A 28 7.83 4.71 1.18
C LEU A 28 9.02 5.63 1.39
N LEU A 29 8.79 6.89 1.75
CA LEU A 29 9.84 7.87 2.02
C LEU A 29 10.65 7.52 3.28
N GLN A 30 10.00 7.00 4.33
CA GLN A 30 10.68 6.60 5.57
C GLN A 30 11.55 5.36 5.35
N ALA A 31 11.05 4.33 4.67
CA ALA A 31 11.83 3.14 4.32
C ALA A 31 13.03 3.49 3.44
N ALA A 32 12.88 4.51 2.61
CA ALA A 32 13.95 4.98 1.73
C ALA A 32 15.01 5.85 2.45
N ARG A 33 14.76 6.38 3.64
CA ARG A 33 15.72 7.25 4.38
C ARG A 33 16.91 6.49 4.94
N ASP A 34 16.82 5.20 5.14
CA ASP A 34 17.94 4.39 5.59
C ASP A 34 18.78 3.92 4.39
N PRO A 35 19.99 4.47 4.16
CA PRO A 35 20.87 4.04 3.07
C PRO A 35 21.32 2.57 3.21
N ARG A 36 21.19 2.01 4.43
CA ARG A 36 21.51 0.62 4.74
C ARG A 36 20.26 -0.29 4.69
N ALA A 37 19.11 0.27 4.32
CA ALA A 37 17.91 -0.54 4.12
C ALA A 37 18.22 -1.57 3.03
N GLU A 38 18.62 -2.76 3.47
CA GLU A 38 18.84 -3.88 2.58
C GLU A 38 17.57 -4.12 1.76
N ARG A 39 17.70 -4.58 0.54
CA ARG A 39 16.57 -5.01 -0.31
C ARG A 39 15.57 -5.88 0.46
N ARG A 40 16.06 -6.64 1.45
CA ARG A 40 15.22 -7.45 2.36
C ARG A 40 14.21 -6.63 3.15
N GLN A 41 14.57 -5.42 3.59
CA GLN A 41 13.66 -4.54 4.34
C GLN A 41 12.55 -3.98 3.45
N VAL A 42 12.87 -3.64 2.21
CA VAL A 42 11.90 -3.23 1.19
C VAL A 42 10.89 -4.34 0.92
N HIS A 43 11.36 -5.58 0.74
CA HIS A 43 10.50 -6.74 0.55
C HIS A 43 9.68 -7.05 1.82
N ALA A 44 10.26 -6.94 3.00
CA ALA A 44 9.57 -7.15 4.27
C ALA A 44 8.41 -6.14 4.43
N LEU A 45 8.65 -4.86 4.12
CA LEU A 45 7.61 -3.82 4.17
C LEU A 45 6.54 -4.06 3.10
N GLY A 46 6.94 -4.37 1.86
CA GLY A 46 6.00 -4.64 0.76
C GLY A 46 5.07 -5.82 1.06
N ILE A 47 5.63 -6.95 1.50
CA ILE A 47 4.86 -8.14 1.89
C ILE A 47 3.94 -7.84 3.07
N SER A 48 4.46 -7.19 4.12
CA SER A 48 3.67 -6.86 5.30
C SER A 48 2.51 -5.92 4.98
N THR A 49 2.74 -4.91 4.12
CA THR A 49 1.69 -4.00 3.68
C THR A 49 0.64 -4.72 2.83
N THR A 50 1.07 -5.58 1.89
CA THR A 50 0.14 -6.39 1.07
C THR A 50 -0.75 -7.27 1.93
N CYS A 51 -0.16 -7.99 2.88
CA CYS A 51 -0.92 -8.82 3.81
C CYS A 51 -1.86 -7.98 4.69
N LEU A 52 -1.42 -6.79 5.15
CA LEU A 52 -2.25 -5.89 5.94
C LEU A 52 -3.43 -5.37 5.13
N MET A 53 -3.22 -4.97 3.88
CA MET A 53 -4.28 -4.52 2.96
C MET A 53 -5.30 -5.62 2.72
N LEU A 54 -4.86 -6.86 2.50
CA LEU A 54 -5.76 -8.02 2.36
C LEU A 54 -6.59 -8.26 3.62
N LEU A 55 -5.97 -8.26 4.79
CA LEU A 55 -6.66 -8.43 6.07
C LEU A 55 -7.69 -7.30 6.29
N ASN A 56 -7.30 -6.05 6.07
CA ASN A 56 -8.21 -4.92 6.23
C ASN A 56 -9.33 -4.92 5.18
N GLY A 57 -9.08 -5.36 3.96
CA GLY A 57 -10.11 -5.54 2.94
C GLY A 57 -11.19 -6.53 3.38
N VAL A 58 -10.78 -7.68 3.92
CA VAL A 58 -11.71 -8.70 4.45
C VAL A 58 -12.44 -8.20 5.70
N LEU A 59 -11.70 -7.66 6.67
CA LEU A 59 -12.27 -7.17 7.92
C LEU A 59 -13.20 -5.98 7.69
N GLY A 60 -12.82 -5.05 6.80
CA GLY A 60 -13.65 -3.90 6.44
C GLY A 60 -14.95 -4.33 5.76
N TYR A 61 -14.87 -5.27 4.81
CA TYR A 61 -16.06 -5.83 4.16
C TYR A 61 -16.98 -6.52 5.18
N ALA A 62 -16.42 -7.36 6.04
CA ALA A 62 -17.19 -8.07 7.07
C ALA A 62 -17.83 -7.10 8.06
N ALA A 63 -17.09 -6.12 8.54
CA ALA A 63 -17.59 -5.11 9.46
C ALA A 63 -18.70 -4.26 8.84
N TYR A 64 -18.56 -3.88 7.59
CA TYR A 64 -19.57 -3.10 6.88
C TYR A 64 -20.85 -3.92 6.64
N HIS A 65 -20.74 -5.07 5.97
CA HIS A 65 -21.91 -5.83 5.53
C HIS A 65 -22.59 -6.63 6.64
N TRP A 66 -21.84 -7.13 7.60
CA TRP A 66 -22.40 -8.01 8.65
C TRP A 66 -22.69 -7.30 9.97
N LEU A 67 -22.05 -6.14 10.21
CA LEU A 67 -22.25 -5.42 11.46
C LEU A 67 -22.99 -4.09 11.23
N LEU A 68 -22.48 -3.22 10.38
CA LEU A 68 -22.98 -1.84 10.26
C LEU A 68 -24.28 -1.74 9.47
N VAL A 69 -24.39 -2.46 8.34
CA VAL A 69 -25.60 -2.43 7.50
C VAL A 69 -26.80 -2.97 8.25
N PRO A 70 -26.77 -4.17 8.91
CA PRO A 70 -27.91 -4.67 9.65
C PRO A 70 -28.34 -3.79 10.83
N LEU A 71 -27.37 -3.07 11.45
CA LEU A 71 -27.65 -2.19 12.58
C LEU A 71 -28.05 -0.76 12.16
N GLY A 72 -28.01 -0.43 10.87
CA GLY A 72 -28.29 0.92 10.37
C GLY A 72 -27.23 1.96 10.77
N LEU A 73 -26.02 1.51 11.13
CA LEU A 73 -24.94 2.34 11.67
C LEU A 73 -23.83 2.64 10.65
N THR A 74 -24.15 2.68 9.36
CA THR A 74 -23.18 2.87 8.27
C THR A 74 -22.35 4.15 8.40
N ALA A 75 -22.93 5.21 9.01
CA ALA A 75 -22.21 6.46 9.30
C ALA A 75 -21.03 6.29 10.27
N LEU A 76 -21.04 5.24 11.12
CA LEU A 76 -19.95 4.97 12.05
C LEU A 76 -18.79 4.17 11.45
N TYR A 77 -18.85 3.85 10.16
CA TYR A 77 -17.80 3.06 9.51
C TYR A 77 -16.42 3.69 9.65
N LEU A 78 -16.29 5.01 9.45
CA LEU A 78 -15.02 5.73 9.60
C LEU A 78 -14.43 5.59 11.01
N LEU A 79 -15.28 5.66 12.03
CA LEU A 79 -14.85 5.50 13.42
C LEU A 79 -14.36 4.07 13.69
N LEU A 80 -15.04 3.07 13.12
CA LEU A 80 -14.69 1.67 13.28
C LEU A 80 -13.44 1.29 12.47
N LEU A 81 -13.23 1.94 11.34
CA LEU A 81 -12.14 1.66 10.42
C LEU A 81 -10.76 1.93 11.04
N LEU A 82 -10.63 2.98 11.86
CA LEU A 82 -9.37 3.31 12.52
C LEU A 82 -8.87 2.16 13.43
N PRO A 83 -9.61 1.71 14.45
CA PRO A 83 -9.17 0.59 15.27
C PRO A 83 -9.04 -0.70 14.45
N LEU A 84 -9.90 -0.92 13.46
CA LEU A 84 -9.87 -2.10 12.63
C LEU A 84 -8.59 -2.20 11.79
N SER A 85 -8.01 -1.06 11.37
CA SER A 85 -6.75 -1.03 10.63
C SER A 85 -5.52 -1.22 11.52
N VAL A 86 -5.59 -0.84 12.80
CA VAL A 86 -4.46 -0.88 13.72
C VAL A 86 -4.33 -2.23 14.43
N LEU A 87 -5.45 -2.79 14.88
CA LEU A 87 -5.47 -4.04 15.67
C LEU A 87 -4.79 -5.22 14.96
N PRO A 88 -4.97 -5.45 13.65
CA PRO A 88 -4.35 -6.59 12.98
C PRO A 88 -2.84 -6.47 12.82
N ILE A 89 -2.24 -5.27 12.90
CA ILE A 89 -0.81 -5.05 12.64
C ILE A 89 0.07 -5.93 13.53
N SER A 90 -0.19 -5.93 14.83
CA SER A 90 0.62 -6.70 15.80
C SER A 90 0.47 -8.21 15.61
N MET A 91 -0.74 -8.67 15.30
CA MET A 91 -1.03 -10.08 15.03
C MET A 91 -0.39 -10.51 13.70
N LEU A 92 -0.51 -9.68 12.67
CA LEU A 92 0.09 -9.90 11.36
C LEU A 92 1.62 -10.03 11.46
N LEU A 93 2.28 -9.06 12.12
CA LEU A 93 3.73 -9.08 12.27
C LEU A 93 4.22 -10.32 13.03
N ARG A 94 3.52 -10.72 14.09
CA ARG A 94 3.85 -11.97 14.81
C ARG A 94 3.69 -13.21 13.92
N GLY A 95 2.62 -13.26 13.11
CA GLY A 95 2.39 -14.35 12.15
C GLY A 95 3.48 -14.40 11.08
N LEU A 96 3.80 -13.26 10.47
CA LEU A 96 4.84 -13.15 9.45
C LEU A 96 6.24 -13.47 9.99
N THR A 97 6.56 -13.07 11.23
CA THR A 97 7.85 -13.42 11.85
C THR A 97 8.02 -14.94 12.03
N ARG A 98 6.92 -15.66 12.27
CA ARG A 98 6.96 -17.12 12.35
C ARG A 98 7.03 -17.79 10.98
N ALA A 99 6.31 -17.24 10.00
CA ALA A 99 6.26 -17.80 8.64
C ALA A 99 7.51 -17.46 7.81
N LEU A 100 8.06 -16.27 8.00
CA LEU A 100 9.19 -15.74 7.23
C LEU A 100 10.29 -15.20 8.16
N PRO A 101 10.99 -16.07 8.90
CA PRO A 101 11.99 -15.66 9.88
C PRO A 101 13.22 -14.97 9.25
N GLN A 102 13.38 -15.09 7.92
CA GLN A 102 14.50 -14.50 7.20
C GLN A 102 14.31 -13.01 6.90
N LEU A 103 13.08 -12.48 7.07
CA LEU A 103 12.78 -11.08 6.77
C LEU A 103 12.94 -10.21 8.02
N PRO A 104 13.53 -9.01 7.90
CA PRO A 104 13.68 -8.06 8.99
C PRO A 104 12.34 -7.35 9.26
N LEU A 105 11.45 -8.00 9.99
CA LEU A 105 10.11 -7.48 10.31
C LEU A 105 10.11 -6.59 11.57
N SER A 106 11.21 -6.59 12.32
CA SER A 106 11.38 -5.74 13.51
C SER A 106 11.40 -4.25 13.11
N GLY A 107 10.56 -3.44 13.77
CA GLY A 107 10.49 -2.00 13.50
C GLY A 107 9.54 -1.59 12.38
N LEU A 108 8.85 -2.51 11.70
CA LEU A 108 7.87 -2.15 10.66
C LEU A 108 6.54 -1.65 11.22
N TRP A 109 6.26 -1.83 12.51
CA TRP A 109 4.99 -1.44 13.12
C TRP A 109 4.62 0.05 12.89
N PRO A 110 5.52 1.02 13.13
CA PRO A 110 5.21 2.43 12.87
C PRO A 110 4.95 2.73 11.38
N LEU A 111 5.67 2.05 10.47
CA LEU A 111 5.50 2.23 9.03
C LEU A 111 4.15 1.69 8.54
N LEU A 112 3.69 0.59 9.11
CA LEU A 112 2.39 0.01 8.80
C LEU A 112 1.25 0.83 9.41
N LEU A 113 1.45 1.35 10.64
CA LEU A 113 0.48 2.22 11.30
C LEU A 113 0.26 3.53 10.54
N GLY A 114 1.34 4.15 10.08
CA GLY A 114 1.30 5.41 9.32
C GLY A 114 0.89 5.23 7.84
N ASN A 115 0.55 4.02 7.40
CA ASN A 115 0.22 3.78 6.01
C ASN A 115 -1.22 4.18 5.68
N ALA A 116 -1.41 5.43 5.24
CA ALA A 116 -2.70 5.96 4.80
C ALA A 116 -3.33 5.17 3.63
N GLY A 117 -2.53 4.44 2.84
CA GLY A 117 -3.00 3.58 1.76
C GLY A 117 -3.91 2.45 2.25
N VAL A 118 -3.65 1.91 3.45
CA VAL A 118 -4.49 0.89 4.07
C VAL A 118 -5.89 1.44 4.39
N LEU A 119 -5.95 2.65 4.94
CA LEU A 119 -7.22 3.34 5.25
C LEU A 119 -7.96 3.72 3.96
N GLY A 120 -7.24 4.31 2.99
CA GLY A 120 -7.81 4.73 1.71
C GLY A 120 -8.44 3.57 0.94
N LEU A 121 -7.77 2.41 0.92
CA LEU A 121 -8.28 1.20 0.31
C LEU A 121 -9.62 0.74 0.94
N SER A 122 -9.68 0.74 2.26
CA SER A 122 -10.90 0.35 2.99
C SER A 122 -12.07 1.31 2.72
N LEU A 123 -11.77 2.62 2.56
CA LEU A 123 -12.77 3.62 2.18
C LEU A 123 -13.29 3.42 0.75
N MET A 124 -12.42 3.09 -0.20
CA MET A 124 -12.86 2.79 -1.56
C MET A 124 -13.75 1.56 -1.62
N GLY A 125 -13.42 0.53 -0.86
CA GLY A 125 -14.22 -0.68 -0.77
C GLY A 125 -15.64 -0.42 -0.26
N MET A 126 -15.82 0.53 0.66
CA MET A 126 -17.14 0.88 1.22
C MET A 126 -18.13 1.39 0.17
N HIS A 127 -17.66 2.17 -0.82
CA HIS A 127 -18.52 2.79 -1.82
C HIS A 127 -18.89 1.87 -2.99
N SER A 128 -18.44 0.62 -2.95
CA SER A 128 -18.71 -0.37 -4.00
C SER A 128 -19.72 -1.41 -3.51
N ASP A 129 -20.79 -1.62 -4.26
CA ASP A 129 -21.77 -2.71 -4.02
C ASP A 129 -21.23 -4.07 -4.51
N GLN A 130 -19.91 -4.21 -4.59
CA GLN A 130 -19.23 -5.40 -5.10
C GLN A 130 -19.04 -6.45 -4.01
N GLY A 131 -19.02 -7.72 -4.41
CA GLY A 131 -18.85 -8.83 -3.48
C GLY A 131 -17.40 -8.95 -2.92
N LEU A 132 -17.25 -9.84 -1.92
CA LEU A 132 -15.97 -10.10 -1.25
C LEU A 132 -14.81 -10.40 -2.22
N ALA A 133 -15.08 -11.14 -3.31
CA ALA A 133 -14.06 -11.49 -4.30
C ALA A 133 -13.44 -10.25 -4.97
N TRP A 134 -14.26 -9.24 -5.24
CA TRP A 134 -13.77 -7.95 -5.78
C TRP A 134 -12.92 -7.21 -4.75
N HIS A 135 -13.33 -7.18 -3.48
CA HIS A 135 -12.56 -6.56 -2.39
C HIS A 135 -11.20 -7.23 -2.21
N LEU A 136 -11.14 -8.55 -2.34
CA LEU A 136 -9.88 -9.30 -2.32
C LEU A 136 -8.98 -8.95 -3.51
N ALA A 137 -9.54 -8.88 -4.72
CA ALA A 137 -8.79 -8.50 -5.92
C ALA A 137 -8.26 -7.07 -5.83
N LEU A 138 -9.09 -6.14 -5.34
CA LEU A 138 -8.72 -4.74 -5.10
C LEU A 138 -7.59 -4.64 -4.08
N SER A 139 -7.72 -5.33 -2.94
CA SER A 139 -6.73 -5.29 -1.84
C SER A 139 -5.41 -5.93 -2.24
N LEU A 140 -5.46 -7.05 -2.97
CA LEU A 140 -4.26 -7.71 -3.47
C LEU A 140 -3.56 -6.84 -4.52
N GLY A 141 -4.32 -6.27 -5.46
CA GLY A 141 -3.79 -5.36 -6.47
C GLY A 141 -3.13 -4.14 -5.87
N ALA A 142 -3.80 -3.48 -4.91
CA ALA A 142 -3.26 -2.32 -4.20
C ALA A 142 -1.97 -2.65 -3.43
N GLY A 143 -1.93 -3.79 -2.73
CA GLY A 143 -0.76 -4.24 -1.99
C GLY A 143 0.43 -4.58 -2.89
N LEU A 144 0.19 -5.30 -3.97
CA LEU A 144 1.21 -5.63 -4.97
C LEU A 144 1.71 -4.36 -5.68
N GLY A 145 0.81 -3.43 -6.00
CA GLY A 145 1.15 -2.13 -6.57
C GLY A 145 2.01 -1.29 -5.63
N PHE A 146 1.68 -1.26 -4.33
CA PHE A 146 2.52 -0.63 -3.31
C PHE A 146 3.92 -1.26 -3.27
N TRP A 147 4.02 -2.59 -3.23
CA TRP A 147 5.29 -3.30 -3.19
C TRP A 147 6.14 -3.03 -4.44
N LEU A 148 5.52 -3.03 -5.62
CA LEU A 148 6.18 -2.72 -6.88
C LEU A 148 6.76 -1.29 -6.87
N VAL A 149 5.94 -0.28 -6.50
CA VAL A 149 6.39 1.12 -6.44
C VAL A 149 7.49 1.30 -5.41
N LEU A 150 7.37 0.65 -4.24
CA LEU A 150 8.40 0.68 -3.20
C LEU A 150 9.73 0.11 -3.71
N GLY A 151 9.70 -0.99 -4.46
CA GLY A 151 10.88 -1.59 -5.08
C GLY A 151 11.53 -0.67 -6.10
N LEU A 152 10.74 -0.14 -7.04
CA LEU A 152 11.22 0.81 -8.06
C LEU A 152 11.82 2.07 -7.43
N PHE A 153 11.15 2.62 -6.43
CA PHE A 153 11.63 3.80 -5.73
C PHE A 153 12.94 3.55 -4.99
N SER A 154 13.06 2.40 -4.32
CA SER A 154 14.30 1.99 -3.65
C SER A 154 15.46 1.84 -4.63
N ASP A 155 15.24 1.19 -5.77
CA ASP A 155 16.27 1.01 -6.80
C ASP A 155 16.68 2.37 -7.43
N LEU A 156 15.72 3.26 -7.69
CA LEU A 156 16.01 4.60 -8.22
C LEU A 156 16.82 5.40 -7.23
N ARG A 157 16.48 5.37 -5.96
CA ARG A 157 17.20 6.06 -4.91
C ARG A 157 18.64 5.57 -4.77
N GLN A 158 18.88 4.27 -4.81
CA GLN A 158 20.25 3.73 -4.76
C GLN A 158 21.10 4.26 -5.92
N ARG A 159 20.52 4.46 -7.09
CA ARG A 159 21.22 5.05 -8.24
C ARG A 159 21.52 6.54 -8.05
N THR A 160 20.59 7.29 -7.45
CA THR A 160 20.77 8.74 -7.22
C THR A 160 21.76 9.07 -6.10
N LEU A 161 21.96 8.16 -5.13
CA LEU A 161 22.94 8.35 -4.06
C LEU A 161 24.39 8.39 -4.56
N ASN A 162 24.68 7.71 -5.67
CA ASN A 162 26.03 7.59 -6.24
C ASN A 162 26.34 8.64 -7.32
N ASN A 163 25.40 9.55 -7.62
CA ASN A 163 25.55 10.56 -8.65
C ASN A 163 25.89 11.92 -8.06
N ASP A 164 26.51 12.80 -8.89
CA ASP A 164 26.84 14.19 -8.53
C ASP A 164 25.58 15.07 -8.43
N VAL A 165 24.72 14.76 -7.47
CA VAL A 165 23.54 15.56 -7.18
C VAL A 165 23.96 16.84 -6.48
N PRO A 166 23.58 18.05 -7.00
CA PRO A 166 23.86 19.31 -6.35
C PRO A 166 23.35 19.35 -4.91
N MET A 167 24.07 20.00 -4.01
CA MET A 167 23.75 19.99 -2.57
C MET A 167 22.31 20.42 -2.25
N ALA A 168 21.77 21.38 -3.02
CA ALA A 168 20.41 21.88 -2.84
C ALA A 168 19.32 20.82 -3.11
N PHE A 169 19.63 19.79 -3.90
CA PHE A 169 18.67 18.73 -4.26
C PHE A 169 18.90 17.41 -3.50
N ARG A 170 19.91 17.31 -2.65
CA ARG A 170 20.21 16.09 -1.91
C ARG A 170 19.14 15.80 -0.85
N GLY A 171 18.86 14.52 -0.63
CA GLY A 171 17.89 14.04 0.38
C GLY A 171 16.44 14.13 -0.09
N LEU A 172 15.59 14.75 0.70
CA LEU A 172 14.14 14.79 0.43
C LEU A 172 13.76 15.38 -0.95
N PRO A 173 14.38 16.47 -1.45
CA PRO A 173 14.02 17.01 -2.75
C PRO A 173 14.21 16.02 -3.91
N ILE A 174 15.32 15.31 -3.97
CA ILE A 174 15.58 14.32 -5.02
C ILE A 174 14.65 13.10 -4.89
N ASP A 175 14.31 12.72 -3.66
CA ASP A 175 13.37 11.64 -3.39
C ASP A 175 11.96 11.99 -3.92
N LEU A 176 11.49 13.23 -3.69
CA LEU A 176 10.21 13.71 -4.21
C LEU A 176 10.20 13.84 -5.74
N ILE A 177 11.27 14.33 -6.34
CA ILE A 177 11.42 14.40 -7.80
C ILE A 177 11.37 12.98 -8.38
N SER A 178 12.07 12.04 -7.78
CA SER A 178 12.08 10.64 -8.19
C SER A 178 10.70 9.99 -8.10
N ALA A 179 9.98 10.23 -7.00
CA ALA A 179 8.61 9.77 -6.84
C ALA A 179 7.67 10.37 -7.90
N GLY A 180 7.81 11.68 -8.17
CA GLY A 180 7.04 12.36 -9.23
C GLY A 180 7.32 11.81 -10.62
N LEU A 181 8.58 11.50 -10.95
CA LEU A 181 8.95 10.89 -12.24
C LEU A 181 8.35 9.48 -12.39
N ILE A 182 8.36 8.67 -11.33
CA ILE A 182 7.69 7.37 -11.34
C ILE A 182 6.18 7.55 -11.58
N ALA A 183 5.54 8.50 -10.89
CA ALA A 183 4.12 8.77 -11.05
C ALA A 183 3.78 9.17 -12.50
N VAL A 184 4.57 10.05 -13.11
CA VAL A 184 4.40 10.44 -14.53
C VAL A 184 4.60 9.26 -15.48
N ALA A 185 5.60 8.40 -15.23
CA ALA A 185 5.81 7.20 -16.04
C ALA A 185 4.60 6.25 -15.98
N PHE A 186 3.99 6.10 -14.80
CA PHE A 186 2.79 5.26 -14.63
C PHE A 186 1.52 5.88 -15.22
N LEU A 187 1.43 7.21 -15.36
CA LEU A 187 0.33 7.86 -16.08
C LEU A 187 0.23 7.38 -17.53
N GLY A 188 1.34 6.97 -18.14
CA GLY A 188 1.34 6.37 -19.47
C GLY A 188 0.50 5.10 -19.57
N PHE A 189 0.30 4.36 -18.49
CA PHE A 189 -0.55 3.18 -18.44
C PHE A 189 -2.04 3.50 -18.32
N SER A 190 -2.40 4.68 -17.82
CA SER A 190 -3.81 5.09 -17.60
C SER A 190 -4.63 5.19 -18.89
N GLY A 191 -3.98 5.34 -20.03
CA GLY A 191 -4.63 5.37 -21.36
C GLY A 191 -4.85 3.99 -22.01
N LEU A 192 -4.30 2.91 -21.42
CA LEU A 192 -4.35 1.57 -22.03
C LEU A 192 -5.67 0.84 -21.76
N ILE A 193 -6.36 1.15 -20.67
CA ILE A 193 -7.65 0.56 -20.33
C ILE A 193 -8.67 1.70 -20.26
N LYS A 194 -9.49 1.84 -21.30
CA LYS A 194 -10.72 2.63 -21.24
C LYS A 194 -11.72 1.85 -20.38
N THR A 195 -11.93 2.31 -19.16
CA THR A 195 -13.09 1.92 -18.35
C THR A 195 -14.29 2.74 -18.75
#